data_3e179b117ecd290d13844ead4a58e8c6
#
_entry.id   3e179b117ecd290d13844ead4a58e8c6
#
_cell.length_a   1.000
_cell.length_b   1.000
_cell.length_c   1.000
_cell.angle_alpha   90.00
_cell.angle_beta   90.00
_cell.angle_gamma   90.00
#
_symmetry.space_group_name_H-M   'P 1'
#
loop_
_entity.id
_entity.type
_entity.pdbx_description
1 polymer ?
#
loop_
_entity_poly.entity_id
_entity_poly.type
_entity_poly.pdbx_seq_one_letter_code
_entity_poly.pdbx_strand_id
1 'polypeptide(L)'
;TTNAGSKTGNALAGFTADAKASDEQKTLKALESFLRPEFINRVDEIVVFNRLNKENFKAICVIMLEDLSKVLKVKGISLAYDNKAVNLLVEKSFSEKYGARNLRRVIQTEVEDGIASQIIENYKQPISAVSLSARGDKIKIDCI
;
A
#
# COMPACT_ATOMS: atom_id res chain seq x y z
N THR A 1 -5.46 18.65 -0.28
CA THR A 1 -6.17 17.39 0.01
C THR A 1 -6.80 17.45 1.40
N THR A 2 -8.01 16.91 1.54
CA THR A 2 -8.75 16.86 2.82
C THR A 2 -9.30 15.44 3.04
N ASN A 3 -9.53 15.08 4.31
CA ASN A 3 -10.24 13.86 4.71
C ASN A 3 -11.73 14.12 5.00
N ALA A 4 -12.32 15.15 4.41
CA ALA A 4 -13.75 15.44 4.53
C ALA A 4 -14.56 14.22 4.05
N GLY A 5 -15.56 13.80 4.80
CA GLY A 5 -16.41 12.65 4.49
C GLY A 5 -15.89 11.28 4.93
N SER A 6 -14.62 11.15 5.40
CA SER A 6 -14.08 9.84 5.82
C SER A 6 -14.62 9.32 7.16
N LYS A 7 -15.30 10.15 7.94
CA LYS A 7 -15.82 9.82 9.28
C LYS A 7 -17.26 9.31 9.31
N THR A 8 -17.94 9.23 8.19
CA THR A 8 -19.32 8.74 8.16
C THR A 8 -19.36 7.22 8.10
N GLY A 9 -19.62 6.67 9.22
CA GLY A 9 -20.20 5.48 9.74
C GLY A 9 -20.45 4.26 8.88
N ASN A 10 -20.17 3.10 9.47
CA ASN A 10 -20.79 1.80 9.24
C ASN A 10 -22.04 1.85 8.35
N ALA A 11 -21.87 1.48 7.09
CA ALA A 11 -22.94 0.94 6.31
C ALA A 11 -22.41 -0.32 5.63
N LEU A 12 -22.82 -1.47 6.17
CA LEU A 12 -22.94 -2.74 5.45
C LEU A 12 -23.80 -2.47 4.22
N ALA A 13 -23.17 -2.22 3.08
CA ALA A 13 -23.86 -2.13 1.81
C ALA A 13 -23.00 -2.76 0.74
N GLY A 14 -23.57 -3.78 0.08
CA GLY A 14 -22.93 -4.55 -0.96
C GLY A 14 -22.40 -3.69 -2.11
N PHE A 15 -21.36 -4.21 -2.72
CA PHE A 15 -20.67 -3.63 -3.87
C PHE A 15 -21.58 -3.65 -5.11
N THR A 16 -22.39 -2.62 -5.28
CA THR A 16 -23.08 -2.32 -6.52
C THR A 16 -22.64 -0.96 -7.06
N ALA A 17 -22.75 -0.73 -8.37
CA ALA A 17 -22.38 0.53 -9.01
C ALA A 17 -23.06 1.75 -8.36
N ASP A 18 -24.26 1.58 -7.81
CA ASP A 18 -25.03 2.58 -7.09
C ASP A 18 -24.38 3.02 -5.76
N ALA A 19 -23.57 2.16 -5.13
CA ALA A 19 -22.87 2.51 -3.89
C ALA A 19 -21.73 3.53 -4.13
N LYS A 20 -21.06 3.48 -5.29
CA LYS A 20 -20.01 4.45 -5.66
C LYS A 20 -20.59 5.86 -5.83
N ALA A 21 -21.67 6.00 -6.58
CA ALA A 21 -22.35 7.29 -6.78
C ALA A 21 -22.85 7.89 -5.46
N SER A 22 -23.30 7.03 -4.52
CA SER A 22 -23.75 7.45 -3.19
C SER A 22 -22.61 7.95 -2.30
N ASP A 23 -21.43 7.35 -2.40
CA ASP A 23 -20.25 7.76 -1.59
C ASP A 23 -19.62 9.07 -2.14
N GLU A 24 -19.62 9.28 -3.45
CA GLU A 24 -19.22 10.55 -4.05
C GLU A 24 -20.14 11.69 -3.64
N GLN A 25 -21.47 11.49 -3.72
CA GLN A 25 -22.43 12.50 -3.30
C GLN A 25 -22.34 12.83 -1.81
N LYS A 26 -22.10 11.83 -0.95
CA LYS A 26 -21.89 12.06 0.49
C LYS A 26 -20.62 12.85 0.75
N THR A 27 -19.55 12.55 0.01
CA THR A 27 -18.28 13.27 0.14
C THR A 27 -18.40 14.70 -0.34
N LEU A 28 -19.11 14.95 -1.44
CA LEU A 28 -19.40 16.29 -1.94
C LEU A 28 -20.23 17.09 -0.94
N LYS A 29 -21.31 16.53 -0.39
CA LYS A 29 -22.11 17.18 0.65
C LYS A 29 -21.31 17.48 1.92
N ALA A 30 -20.41 16.57 2.33
CA ALA A 30 -19.52 16.81 3.45
C ALA A 30 -18.53 17.94 3.15
N LEU A 31 -18.06 18.06 1.90
CA LEU A 31 -17.19 19.14 1.47
C LEU A 31 -17.92 20.49 1.47
N GLU A 32 -19.16 20.52 0.98
CA GLU A 32 -20.04 21.70 0.99
C GLU A 32 -20.34 22.21 2.42
N SER A 33 -20.42 21.30 3.39
CA SER A 33 -20.59 21.68 4.81
C SER A 33 -19.30 22.20 5.44
N PHE A 34 -18.14 21.86 4.89
CA PHE A 34 -16.82 22.23 5.42
C PHE A 34 -16.23 23.49 4.75
N LEU A 35 -16.49 23.67 3.46
CA LEU A 35 -16.02 24.82 2.68
C LEU A 35 -17.17 25.79 2.38
N ARG A 36 -16.86 27.09 2.42
CA ARG A 36 -17.81 28.12 2.00
C ARG A 36 -18.12 28.02 0.50
N PRO A 37 -19.34 28.32 0.07
CA PRO A 37 -19.74 28.25 -1.35
C PRO A 37 -18.82 29.03 -2.30
N GLU A 38 -18.32 30.17 -1.84
CA GLU A 38 -17.42 31.02 -2.64
C GLU A 38 -16.08 30.32 -2.93
N PHE A 39 -15.66 29.39 -2.05
CA PHE A 39 -14.45 28.59 -2.24
C PHE A 39 -14.66 27.46 -3.23
N ILE A 40 -15.83 26.78 -3.12
CA ILE A 40 -16.17 25.65 -4.00
C ILE A 40 -16.28 26.13 -5.45
N ASN A 41 -16.87 27.31 -5.68
CA ASN A 41 -16.99 27.92 -7.00
C ASN A 41 -15.68 28.37 -7.66
N ARG A 42 -14.56 28.34 -6.91
CA ARG A 42 -13.20 28.64 -7.39
C ARG A 42 -12.35 27.40 -7.60
N VAL A 43 -12.89 26.22 -7.32
CA VAL A 43 -12.20 24.93 -7.51
C VAL A 43 -12.48 24.46 -8.93
N ASP A 44 -11.42 24.26 -9.71
CA ASP A 44 -11.55 23.80 -11.11
C ASP A 44 -12.02 22.35 -11.18
N GLU A 45 -11.58 21.50 -10.22
CA GLU A 45 -11.94 20.09 -10.20
C GLU A 45 -11.94 19.51 -8.78
N ILE A 46 -12.92 18.66 -8.47
CA ILE A 46 -13.00 17.90 -7.22
C ILE A 46 -12.82 16.43 -7.53
N VAL A 47 -11.71 15.85 -7.06
CA VAL A 47 -11.41 14.43 -7.24
C VAL A 47 -11.67 13.68 -5.93
N VAL A 48 -12.56 12.70 -5.97
CA VAL A 48 -12.86 11.83 -4.85
C VAL A 48 -12.06 10.52 -4.98
N PHE A 49 -11.21 10.22 -4.00
CA PHE A 49 -10.44 8.98 -3.97
C PHE A 49 -11.28 7.83 -3.42
N ASN A 50 -11.30 6.72 -4.14
CA ASN A 50 -11.94 5.49 -3.71
C ASN A 50 -11.18 4.84 -2.54
N ARG A 51 -11.91 4.08 -1.70
CA ARG A 51 -11.30 3.24 -0.68
C ARG A 51 -10.50 2.12 -1.34
N LEU A 52 -9.36 1.79 -0.73
CA LEU A 52 -8.51 0.70 -1.20
C LEU A 52 -9.11 -0.66 -0.77
N ASN A 53 -9.37 -1.53 -1.73
CA ASN A 53 -9.72 -2.93 -1.49
C ASN A 53 -8.45 -3.80 -1.41
N LYS A 54 -8.59 -5.09 -1.07
CA LYS A 54 -7.47 -6.03 -0.98
C LYS A 54 -6.70 -6.20 -2.31
N GLU A 55 -7.41 -6.15 -3.44
CA GLU A 55 -6.80 -6.26 -4.77
C GLU A 55 -5.92 -5.05 -5.09
N ASN A 56 -6.41 -3.85 -4.78
CA ASN A 56 -5.63 -2.62 -4.92
C ASN A 56 -4.40 -2.64 -4.00
N PHE A 57 -4.55 -3.16 -2.76
CA PHE A 57 -3.41 -3.35 -1.85
C PHE A 57 -2.37 -4.29 -2.43
N LYS A 58 -2.78 -5.39 -3.06
CA LYS A 58 -1.87 -6.33 -3.71
C LYS A 58 -1.12 -5.68 -4.88
N ALA A 59 -1.82 -4.92 -5.72
CA ALA A 59 -1.21 -4.18 -6.81
C ALA A 59 -0.18 -3.15 -6.29
N ILE A 60 -0.52 -2.40 -5.24
CA ILE A 60 0.39 -1.45 -4.60
C ILE A 60 1.60 -2.16 -3.98
N CYS A 61 1.41 -3.32 -3.34
CA CYS A 61 2.50 -4.13 -2.80
C CYS A 61 3.50 -4.54 -3.89
N VAL A 62 3.00 -5.01 -5.03
CA VAL A 62 3.84 -5.38 -6.18
C VAL A 62 4.63 -4.17 -6.67
N ILE A 63 4.00 -3.01 -6.85
CA ILE A 63 4.68 -1.78 -7.28
C ILE A 63 5.81 -1.42 -6.31
N MET A 64 5.57 -1.49 -4.99
CA MET A 64 6.58 -1.18 -3.98
C MET A 64 7.75 -2.18 -4.00
N LEU A 65 7.48 -3.48 -4.22
CA LEU A 65 8.53 -4.50 -4.35
C LEU A 65 9.33 -4.33 -5.65
N GLU A 66 8.68 -3.92 -6.75
CA GLU A 66 9.36 -3.59 -8.00
C GLU A 66 10.28 -2.37 -7.86
N ASP A 67 9.84 -1.35 -7.12
CA ASP A 67 10.68 -0.17 -6.86
C ASP A 67 11.88 -0.55 -5.98
N LEU A 68 11.70 -1.39 -4.97
CA LEU A 68 12.80 -1.96 -4.19
C LEU A 68 13.75 -2.79 -5.07
N SER A 69 13.20 -3.59 -5.99
CA SER A 69 13.99 -4.37 -6.95
C SER A 69 14.88 -3.47 -7.82
N LYS A 70 14.36 -2.33 -8.29
CA LYS A 70 15.14 -1.36 -9.06
C LYS A 70 16.33 -0.80 -8.24
N VAL A 71 16.08 -0.46 -6.97
CA VAL A 71 17.14 0.03 -6.06
C VAL A 71 18.20 -1.03 -5.80
N LEU A 72 17.82 -2.28 -5.55
CA LEU A 72 18.74 -3.39 -5.34
C LEU A 72 19.54 -3.71 -6.61
N LYS A 73 18.91 -3.63 -7.77
CA LYS A 73 19.57 -3.86 -9.08
C LYS A 73 20.70 -2.89 -9.34
N VAL A 74 20.61 -1.62 -8.91
CA VAL A 74 21.70 -0.64 -8.99
C VAL A 74 22.92 -1.10 -8.17
N LYS A 75 22.70 -1.89 -7.11
CA LYS A 75 23.75 -2.48 -6.27
C LYS A 75 24.21 -3.87 -6.76
N GLY A 76 23.74 -4.32 -7.92
CA GLY A 76 24.06 -5.64 -8.49
C GLY A 76 23.28 -6.80 -7.86
N ILE A 77 22.23 -6.53 -7.06
CA ILE A 77 21.44 -7.55 -6.38
C ILE A 77 20.10 -7.72 -7.12
N SER A 78 19.79 -8.95 -7.52
CA SER A 78 18.49 -9.30 -8.08
C SER A 78 17.48 -9.63 -6.97
N LEU A 79 16.24 -9.16 -7.09
CA LEU A 79 15.15 -9.47 -6.17
C LEU A 79 14.11 -10.35 -6.84
N ALA A 80 13.81 -11.50 -6.24
CA ALA A 80 12.69 -12.37 -6.62
C ALA A 80 11.71 -12.49 -5.44
N TYR A 81 10.43 -12.66 -5.71
CA TYR A 81 9.40 -12.88 -4.70
C TYR A 81 8.27 -13.76 -5.22
N ASP A 82 7.69 -14.56 -4.35
CA ASP A 82 6.55 -15.40 -4.68
C ASP A 82 5.20 -14.72 -4.33
N ASN A 83 4.12 -15.25 -4.89
CA ASN A 83 2.77 -14.75 -4.60
C ASN A 83 2.36 -14.93 -3.13
N LYS A 84 2.96 -15.91 -2.42
CA LYS A 84 2.66 -16.15 -1.01
C LYS A 84 3.25 -15.05 -0.14
N ALA A 85 4.47 -14.59 -0.45
CA ALA A 85 5.09 -13.45 0.22
C ALA A 85 4.26 -12.17 0.01
N VAL A 86 3.83 -11.88 -1.22
CA VAL A 86 2.97 -10.73 -1.51
C VAL A 86 1.65 -10.81 -0.71
N ASN A 87 0.98 -11.95 -0.71
CA ASN A 87 -0.27 -12.12 0.03
C ASN A 87 -0.07 -11.92 1.54
N LEU A 88 1.02 -12.46 2.11
CA LEU A 88 1.33 -12.30 3.53
C LEU A 88 1.61 -10.84 3.90
N LEU A 89 2.37 -10.11 3.09
CA LEU A 89 2.60 -8.67 3.29
C LEU A 89 1.30 -7.88 3.26
N VAL A 90 0.40 -8.20 2.33
CA VAL A 90 -0.93 -7.59 2.23
C VAL A 90 -1.76 -7.92 3.48
N GLU A 91 -1.82 -9.17 3.92
CA GLU A 91 -2.58 -9.58 5.11
C GLU A 91 -2.09 -8.88 6.38
N LYS A 92 -0.78 -8.79 6.59
CA LYS A 92 -0.19 -8.09 7.73
C LYS A 92 -0.42 -6.59 7.71
N SER A 93 -0.56 -6.01 6.54
CA SER A 93 -0.64 -4.54 6.36
C SER A 93 -2.05 -4.04 6.12
N PHE A 94 -2.98 -4.91 5.72
CA PHE A 94 -4.33 -4.48 5.34
C PHE A 94 -5.05 -3.82 6.50
N SER A 95 -5.41 -2.56 6.31
CA SER A 95 -6.18 -1.79 7.26
C SER A 95 -6.98 -0.72 6.51
N GLU A 96 -8.29 -0.79 6.59
CA GLU A 96 -9.16 0.23 6.01
C GLU A 96 -8.90 1.63 6.59
N LYS A 97 -8.45 1.69 7.85
CA LYS A 97 -8.22 2.95 8.57
C LYS A 97 -6.93 3.66 8.14
N TYR A 98 -5.85 2.90 7.89
CA TYR A 98 -4.52 3.48 7.65
C TYR A 98 -4.09 3.42 6.18
N GLY A 99 -4.82 2.70 5.33
CA GLY A 99 -4.54 2.58 3.90
C GLY A 99 -3.13 2.05 3.62
N ALA A 100 -2.58 2.42 2.47
CA ALA A 100 -1.27 1.94 2.00
C ALA A 100 -0.05 2.39 2.84
N ARG A 101 -0.22 3.33 3.78
CA ARG A 101 0.88 3.74 4.69
C ARG A 101 1.37 2.59 5.55
N ASN A 102 0.45 1.74 6.02
CA ASN A 102 0.80 0.58 6.81
C ASN A 102 1.56 -0.47 5.98
N LEU A 103 1.19 -0.65 4.70
CA LEU A 103 1.88 -1.54 3.78
C LEU A 103 3.35 -1.12 3.59
N ARG A 104 3.62 0.17 3.37
CA ARG A 104 5.00 0.67 3.25
C ARG A 104 5.81 0.37 4.50
N ARG A 105 5.24 0.57 5.68
CA ARG A 105 5.91 0.28 6.95
C ARG A 105 6.23 -1.20 7.10
N VAL A 106 5.28 -2.08 6.75
CA VAL A 106 5.48 -3.54 6.83
C VAL A 106 6.57 -3.99 5.85
N ILE A 107 6.57 -3.49 4.60
CA ILE A 107 7.64 -3.78 3.64
C ILE A 107 8.99 -3.30 4.16
N GLN A 108 9.07 -2.09 4.69
CA GLN A 108 10.31 -1.56 5.26
C GLN A 108 10.83 -2.47 6.38
N THR A 109 9.99 -2.78 7.37
CA THR A 109 10.43 -3.52 8.56
C THR A 109 10.69 -5.00 8.28
N GLU A 110 9.86 -5.66 7.46
CA GLU A 110 9.97 -7.12 7.25
C GLU A 110 10.84 -7.49 6.05
N VAL A 111 11.04 -6.58 5.09
CA VAL A 111 11.79 -6.87 3.86
C VAL A 111 13.07 -6.04 3.80
N GLU A 112 12.96 -4.70 3.78
CA GLU A 112 14.13 -3.83 3.58
C GLU A 112 15.15 -3.97 4.71
N ASP A 113 14.71 -3.93 5.98
CA ASP A 113 15.59 -4.08 7.15
C ASP A 113 16.23 -5.48 7.18
N GLY A 114 15.47 -6.51 6.80
CA GLY A 114 15.98 -7.89 6.72
C GLY A 114 17.04 -8.04 5.62
N ILE A 115 16.81 -7.49 4.44
CA ILE A 115 17.81 -7.48 3.35
C ILE A 115 19.05 -6.70 3.74
N ALA A 116 18.87 -5.53 4.37
CA ALA A 116 19.98 -4.70 4.84
C ALA A 116 20.86 -5.46 5.85
N SER A 117 20.24 -6.16 6.80
CA SER A 117 20.97 -7.00 7.78
C SER A 117 21.78 -8.11 7.09
N GLN A 118 21.17 -8.80 6.11
CA GLN A 118 21.87 -9.83 5.35
C GLN A 118 23.04 -9.28 4.54
N ILE A 119 22.91 -8.11 3.94
CA ILE A 119 24.01 -7.45 3.21
C ILE A 119 25.17 -7.12 4.15
N ILE A 120 24.87 -6.64 5.36
CA ILE A 120 25.89 -6.30 6.37
C ILE A 120 26.58 -7.56 6.90
N GLU A 121 25.82 -8.59 7.23
CA GLU A 121 26.36 -9.88 7.72
C GLU A 121 27.28 -10.55 6.70
N ASN A 122 26.94 -10.45 5.42
CA ASN A 122 27.65 -11.08 4.31
C ASN A 122 28.61 -10.11 3.57
N TYR A 123 29.13 -9.07 4.25
CA TYR A 123 29.97 -8.05 3.59
C TYR A 123 31.23 -8.63 2.90
N LYS A 124 31.74 -9.80 3.35
CA LYS A 124 32.89 -10.50 2.76
C LYS A 124 32.53 -11.33 1.53
N GLN A 125 31.26 -11.70 1.38
CA GLN A 125 30.73 -12.45 0.25
C GLN A 125 29.52 -11.69 -0.28
N PRO A 126 29.72 -10.79 -1.25
CA PRO A 126 28.63 -9.95 -1.75
C PRO A 126 27.46 -10.77 -2.27
N ILE A 127 26.27 -10.45 -1.80
CA ILE A 127 25.02 -11.08 -2.21
C ILE A 127 24.71 -10.65 -3.65
N SER A 128 24.39 -11.61 -4.51
CA SER A 128 24.01 -11.36 -5.91
C SER A 128 22.50 -11.46 -6.16
N ALA A 129 21.80 -12.22 -5.31
CA ALA A 129 20.36 -12.41 -5.43
C ALA A 129 19.69 -12.53 -4.06
N VAL A 130 18.46 -12.04 -3.97
CA VAL A 130 17.58 -12.15 -2.81
C VAL A 130 16.25 -12.75 -3.25
N SER A 131 15.74 -13.72 -2.51
CA SER A 131 14.44 -14.32 -2.75
C SER A 131 13.56 -14.18 -1.51
N LEU A 132 12.35 -13.64 -1.71
CA LEU A 132 11.34 -13.51 -0.67
C LEU A 132 10.30 -14.63 -0.79
N SER A 133 10.10 -15.36 0.28
CA SER A 133 9.07 -16.39 0.38
C SER A 133 8.30 -16.28 1.71
N ALA A 134 7.08 -16.83 1.76
CA ALA A 134 6.32 -16.89 3.00
C ALA A 134 6.56 -18.23 3.72
N ARG A 135 6.94 -18.16 5.01
CA ARG A 135 7.07 -19.35 5.88
C ARG A 135 6.23 -19.15 7.15
N GLY A 136 5.03 -19.74 7.16
CA GLY A 136 4.05 -19.45 8.20
C GLY A 136 3.65 -17.97 8.18
N ASP A 137 3.77 -17.30 9.31
CA ASP A 137 3.45 -15.88 9.48
C ASP A 137 4.68 -14.94 9.34
N LYS A 138 5.75 -15.41 8.72
CA LYS A 138 6.97 -14.60 8.53
C LYS A 138 7.42 -14.59 7.07
N ILE A 139 7.96 -13.47 6.66
CA ILE A 139 8.69 -13.38 5.38
C ILE A 139 10.07 -14.00 5.59
N LYS A 140 10.39 -15.00 4.77
CA LYS A 140 11.72 -15.60 4.70
C LYS A 140 12.51 -14.91 3.60
N ILE A 141 13.71 -14.48 3.94
CA ILE A 141 14.66 -13.85 3.02
C ILE A 141 15.81 -14.83 2.81
N ASP A 142 15.94 -15.34 1.61
CA ASP A 142 17.06 -16.20 1.20
C ASP A 142 18.00 -15.40 0.31
N CYS A 143 19.30 -15.39 0.63
CA CYS A 143 20.33 -14.65 -0.09
C CYS A 143 21.30 -15.65 -0.76
N ILE A 144 21.73 -15.31 -1.98
CA ILE A 144 22.67 -16.08 -2.81
C ILE A 144 23.80 -15.16 -3.25
#